data_718c1e9a21c69ae55201e3f5ccc19adc
#
_entry.id   718c1e9a21c69ae55201e3f5ccc19adc
#
_cell.length_a   1.000
_cell.length_b   1.000
_cell.length_c   1.000
_cell.angle_alpha   90.00
_cell.angle_beta   90.00
_cell.angle_gamma   90.00
#
_symmetry.space_group_name_H-M   'P 1'
#
loop_
_entity.id
_entity.type
_entity.pdbx_description
1 polymer ?
#
loop_
_entity_poly.entity_id
_entity_poly.type
_entity_poly.pdbx_seq_one_letter_code
_entity_poly.pdbx_strand_id
1 'polypeptide(L)' 'MQGHPLDDTVRAVVAQHLDVPAEHLTVDTSLEELGLDDDTAATVLGAVGEELDVRFPDDFFDGVDTFGQLTSAVRMAVGA' A
#
# COMPACT_ATOMS: atom_id res chain seq x y z
N MET A 1 0.43 9.53 -20.43
CA MET A 1 0.60 9.45 -19.21
C MET A 1 0.22 8.24 -18.65
N GLN A 2 0.89 7.79 -17.85
CA GLN A 2 0.63 6.58 -17.38
C GLN A 2 0.80 6.53 -16.00
N GLY A 3 0.30 5.58 -15.36
CA GLY A 3 0.40 5.40 -13.94
C GLY A 3 -0.54 6.33 -13.24
N HIS A 4 -0.97 5.97 -12.09
CA HIS A 4 -1.71 6.83 -11.21
C HIS A 4 -0.73 7.39 -10.21
N PRO A 5 -0.73 8.70 -9.96
CA PRO A 5 0.09 9.24 -8.88
C PRO A 5 -0.17 8.52 -7.57
N LEU A 6 -1.41 8.05 -7.40
CA LEU A 6 -1.78 7.30 -6.21
C LEU A 6 -0.99 6.02 -6.09
N ASP A 7 -0.89 5.26 -7.16
CA ASP A 7 -0.14 4.01 -7.15
C ASP A 7 1.33 4.26 -6.85
N ASP A 8 1.89 5.33 -7.42
CA ASP A 8 3.28 5.68 -7.17
C ASP A 8 3.50 6.04 -5.71
N THR A 9 2.56 6.77 -5.11
CA THR A 9 2.67 7.14 -3.72
C THR A 9 2.63 5.91 -2.83
N VAL A 10 1.69 5.00 -3.07
CA VAL A 10 1.58 3.79 -2.28
C VAL A 10 2.83 2.95 -2.42
N ARG A 11 3.33 2.82 -3.65
CA ARG A 11 4.54 2.04 -3.89
C ARG A 11 5.72 2.63 -3.13
N ALA A 12 5.88 3.94 -3.19
CA ALA A 12 7.00 4.58 -2.52
C ALA A 12 6.94 4.39 -1.01
N VAL A 13 5.76 4.53 -0.43
CA VAL A 13 5.58 4.38 1.01
C VAL A 13 5.87 2.94 1.43
N VAL A 14 5.32 1.97 0.71
CA VAL A 14 5.53 0.57 1.04
C VAL A 14 7.00 0.20 0.89
N ALA A 15 7.62 0.62 -0.20
CA ALA A 15 9.04 0.32 -0.44
C ALA A 15 9.90 0.88 0.66
N GLN A 16 9.60 2.09 1.10
CA GLN A 16 10.37 2.74 2.13
C GLN A 16 10.26 2.04 3.47
N HIS A 17 9.05 1.65 3.82
CA HIS A 17 8.82 1.02 5.13
C HIS A 17 9.30 -0.42 5.19
N LEU A 18 9.28 -1.12 4.06
CA LEU A 18 9.74 -2.50 4.01
C LEU A 18 11.18 -2.62 3.54
N ASP A 19 11.80 -1.50 3.23
CA ASP A 19 13.21 -1.46 2.81
C ASP A 19 13.45 -2.36 1.60
N VAL A 20 12.57 -2.25 0.61
CA VAL A 20 12.71 -2.98 -0.65
C VAL A 20 12.66 -1.99 -1.79
N PRO A 21 13.28 -2.34 -2.95
CA PRO A 21 13.20 -1.45 -4.11
C PRO A 21 11.75 -1.35 -4.60
N ALA A 22 11.34 -0.14 -4.98
CA ALA A 22 9.99 0.07 -5.47
C ALA A 22 9.71 -0.77 -6.71
N GLU A 23 10.73 -1.04 -7.51
CA GLU A 23 10.54 -1.82 -8.73
C GLU A 23 10.24 -3.29 -8.45
N HIS A 24 10.45 -3.73 -7.21
CA HIS A 24 10.09 -5.09 -6.83
C HIS A 24 8.61 -5.22 -6.50
N LEU A 25 7.92 -4.10 -6.40
CA LEU A 25 6.50 -4.11 -6.01
C LEU A 25 5.65 -4.16 -7.26
N THR A 26 5.20 -5.36 -7.61
CA THR A 26 4.31 -5.56 -8.74
C THR A 26 2.96 -5.99 -8.22
N VAL A 27 1.97 -6.08 -9.12
CA VAL A 27 0.62 -6.44 -8.71
C VAL A 27 0.56 -7.83 -8.09
N ASP A 28 1.49 -8.71 -8.46
CA ASP A 28 1.49 -10.09 -7.96
C ASP A 28 2.34 -10.26 -6.72
N THR A 29 3.04 -9.23 -6.28
CA THR A 29 3.94 -9.35 -5.14
C THR A 29 3.14 -9.61 -3.87
N SER A 30 3.52 -10.67 -3.16
CA SER A 30 2.88 -11.01 -1.90
C SER A 30 3.40 -10.09 -0.80
N LEU A 31 2.49 -9.41 -0.11
CA LEU A 31 2.89 -8.52 0.96
C LEU A 31 3.49 -9.30 2.13
N GLU A 32 2.99 -10.50 2.34
CA GLU A 32 3.51 -11.35 3.40
C GLU A 32 4.97 -11.72 3.14
N GLU A 33 5.29 -11.99 1.89
CA GLU A 33 6.65 -12.31 1.52
C GLU A 33 7.60 -11.13 1.70
N LEU A 34 7.05 -9.93 1.64
CA LEU A 34 7.85 -8.74 1.87
C LEU A 34 8.10 -8.48 3.35
N GLY A 35 7.46 -9.24 4.21
CA GLY A 35 7.63 -9.05 5.64
C GLY A 35 6.59 -8.12 6.26
N LEU A 36 5.49 -7.89 5.57
CA LEU A 36 4.45 -7.02 6.09
C LEU A 36 3.68 -7.75 7.18
N ASP A 37 3.82 -7.30 8.42
CA ASP A 37 3.08 -7.86 9.53
C ASP A 37 2.08 -6.81 10.03
N ASP A 38 1.37 -7.13 11.10
CA ASP A 38 0.33 -6.24 11.62
C ASP A 38 0.88 -4.87 11.98
N ASP A 39 2.03 -4.84 12.63
CA ASP A 39 2.63 -3.57 13.04
C ASP A 39 3.07 -2.75 11.84
N THR A 40 3.75 -3.40 10.91
CA THR A 40 4.21 -2.72 9.71
C THR A 40 3.02 -2.26 8.87
N ALA A 41 1.98 -3.09 8.79
CA ALA A 41 0.79 -2.73 8.03
C ALA A 41 0.15 -1.47 8.60
N ALA A 42 0.04 -1.39 9.92
CA ALA A 42 -0.53 -0.19 10.55
C ALA A 42 0.30 1.05 10.25
N THR A 43 1.62 0.90 10.29
CA THR A 43 2.53 1.99 10.00
C THR A 43 2.39 2.45 8.55
N VAL A 44 2.33 1.49 7.64
CA VAL A 44 2.18 1.80 6.22
C VAL A 44 0.85 2.50 5.95
N LEU A 45 -0.22 2.00 6.57
CA LEU A 45 -1.54 2.63 6.42
C LEU A 45 -1.52 4.07 6.90
N GLY A 46 -0.90 4.31 8.05
CA GLY A 46 -0.80 5.66 8.57
C GLY A 46 -0.03 6.57 7.63
N ALA A 47 1.08 6.08 7.10
CA ALA A 47 1.90 6.88 6.19
C ALA A 47 1.16 7.16 4.88
N VAL A 48 0.50 6.15 4.32
CA VAL A 48 -0.26 6.34 3.08
C VAL A 48 -1.41 7.31 3.33
N GLY A 49 -2.08 7.16 4.47
CA GLY A 49 -3.18 8.06 4.81
C GLY A 49 -2.73 9.50 4.90
N GLU A 50 -1.55 9.73 5.48
CA GLU A 50 -1.02 11.08 5.58
C GLU A 50 -0.68 11.66 4.21
N GLU A 51 -0.10 10.83 3.36
CA GLU A 51 0.28 11.29 2.03
C GLU A 51 -0.93 11.63 1.17
N LEU A 52 -2.00 10.88 1.34
CA LEU A 52 -3.20 11.04 0.52
C LEU A 52 -4.31 11.81 1.24
N ASP A 53 -4.06 12.18 2.49
CA ASP A 53 -5.03 12.92 3.30
C ASP A 53 -6.33 12.15 3.44
N VAL A 54 -6.24 10.86 3.69
CA VAL A 54 -7.40 10.01 3.93
C VAL A 54 -7.16 9.18 5.17
N ARG A 55 -8.23 8.61 5.70
CA ARG A 55 -8.13 7.77 6.87
C ARG A 55 -8.63 6.38 6.53
N PHE A 56 -7.84 5.37 6.90
CA PHE A 56 -8.21 3.99 6.63
C PHE A 56 -8.63 3.29 7.91
N PRO A 57 -9.55 2.32 7.82
CA PRO A 57 -9.95 1.56 9.00
C PRO A 57 -8.84 0.60 9.42
N ASP A 58 -8.89 0.16 10.67
CA ASP A 58 -7.87 -0.74 11.21
C ASP A 58 -7.82 -2.05 10.47
N ASP A 59 -8.95 -2.49 9.93
CA ASP A 59 -9.02 -3.77 9.22
C ASP A 59 -8.85 -3.61 7.72
N PHE A 60 -8.23 -2.52 7.28
CA PHE A 60 -8.08 -2.24 5.86
C PHE A 60 -7.35 -3.36 5.11
N PHE A 61 -6.39 -3.99 5.79
CA PHE A 61 -5.60 -5.05 5.15
C PHE A 61 -6.29 -6.41 5.15
N ASP A 62 -7.47 -6.52 5.75
CA ASP A 62 -8.20 -7.78 5.71
C ASP A 62 -8.55 -8.09 4.27
N GLY A 63 -8.13 -9.25 3.81
CA GLY A 63 -8.39 -9.66 2.44
C GLY A 63 -7.40 -9.12 1.43
N VAL A 64 -6.40 -8.36 1.88
CA VAL A 64 -5.38 -7.83 1.00
C VAL A 64 -4.14 -8.70 1.14
N ASP A 65 -3.81 -9.43 0.08
CA ASP A 65 -2.66 -10.33 0.07
C ASP A 65 -1.51 -9.85 -0.80
N THR A 66 -1.82 -9.16 -1.89
CA THR A 66 -0.82 -8.73 -2.83
C THR A 66 -0.78 -7.21 -2.92
N PHE A 67 0.33 -6.71 -3.46
CA PHE A 67 0.48 -5.27 -3.64
C PHE A 67 -0.60 -4.71 -4.57
N GLY A 68 -0.99 -5.48 -5.60
CA GLY A 68 -2.04 -5.05 -6.51
C GLY A 68 -3.38 -4.89 -5.79
N GLN A 69 -3.68 -5.80 -4.87
CA GLN A 69 -4.89 -5.68 -4.08
C GLN A 69 -4.84 -4.46 -3.18
N LEU A 70 -3.66 -4.17 -2.63
CA LEU A 70 -3.48 -3.01 -1.78
C LEU A 70 -3.73 -1.71 -2.57
N THR A 71 -3.13 -1.57 -3.74
CA THR A 71 -3.31 -0.35 -4.52
C THR A 71 -4.75 -0.20 -4.97
N SER A 72 -5.40 -1.31 -5.33
CA SER A 72 -6.82 -1.27 -5.71
C SER A 72 -7.68 -0.80 -4.56
N ALA A 73 -7.42 -1.33 -3.36
CA ALA A 73 -8.21 -0.95 -2.18
C ALA A 73 -8.00 0.52 -1.84
N VAL A 74 -6.76 1.00 -1.93
CA VAL A 74 -6.46 2.41 -1.67
C VAL A 74 -7.16 3.29 -2.69
N ARG A 75 -7.12 2.89 -3.95
CA ARG A 75 -7.74 3.67 -5.02
C ARG A 75 -9.25 3.78 -4.78
N MET A 76 -9.87 2.70 -4.36
CA MET A 76 -11.30 2.73 -4.08
C MET A 76 -11.61 3.62 -2.89
N ALA A 77 -10.78 3.58 -1.86
CA ALA A 77 -11.00 4.39 -0.69
C ALA A 77 -10.86 5.89 -0.99
N VAL A 78 -9.89 6.24 -1.84
CA VAL A 78 -9.62 7.63 -2.16
C VAL A 78 -10.61 8.15 -3.20
N GLY A 79 -10.97 7.33 -4.16
CA GLY A 79 -11.82 7.73 -5.26
C GLY A 79 -13.30 7.75 -4.96
N ALA A 80 -13.69 7.23 -3.82
CA ALA A 80 -15.12 7.10 -3.49
C ALA A 80 -15.77 8.44 -3.22
#